data_ce506c592b004dac6960808267f57822
#
_entry.id   ce506c592b004dac6960808267f57822
#
_cell.length_a   1.000
_cell.length_b   1.000
_cell.length_c   1.000
_cell.angle_alpha   90.00
_cell.angle_beta   90.00
_cell.angle_gamma   90.00
#
_symmetry.space_group_name_H-M   'P 1'
#
loop_
_entity.id
_entity.type
_entity.pdbx_description
1 polymer ?
#
loop_
_entity_poly.entity_id
_entity_poly.type
_entity_poly.pdbx_seq_one_letter_code
_entity_poly.pdbx_strand_id
1 'polypeptide(L)'
;MAGGKGERLWPLSTEERPKPLISLNGQQTLLEDTVQRLFPLLNAENVFVITDEKSAVQAREILMLPEENIIAEPCRRNTAPCIALAAALIRRKCEDATMIILPADHRITPVKRFQEDLIDCIEQAQNGTLTILGVTPDKPATGYGYINAGEKIGPGLYKVNAFKEKPDFETAQHYMMDGNYWWNCGIFVWQVKTITEAFRKYSPALYEKIEAWGAGRDYLKDFETCEKISIDYAIMEKADNVVVKQASFQWNDLGTLGALYEITMKDFHENAISSPGKIQLDESDRNLIFCDDETEIRLEKIENCAVIKSGKSLLITSKW
;
A
#
# COMPACT_ATOMS: atom_id res chain seq x y z
N MET A 1 -4.46 -5.78 -0.53
CA MET A 1 -5.47 -4.78 -0.98
C MET A 1 -4.94 -4.10 -2.24
N ALA A 2 -5.61 -4.25 -3.39
CA ALA A 2 -5.13 -3.80 -4.70
C ALA A 2 -6.13 -2.88 -5.43
N GLY A 3 -6.83 -2.02 -4.69
CA GLY A 3 -7.93 -1.18 -5.19
C GLY A 3 -7.58 0.25 -5.58
N GLY A 4 -6.31 0.66 -5.56
CA GLY A 4 -5.90 2.05 -5.83
C GLY A 4 -5.96 2.42 -7.32
N LYS A 5 -6.65 3.54 -7.69
CA LYS A 5 -6.67 4.01 -9.10
C LYS A 5 -5.33 4.60 -9.55
N GLY A 6 -4.61 5.30 -8.65
CA GLY A 6 -3.35 5.95 -8.97
C GLY A 6 -3.47 7.15 -9.92
N GLU A 7 -4.58 7.88 -9.92
CA GLU A 7 -4.89 8.98 -10.86
C GLU A 7 -3.77 10.03 -11.01
N ARG A 8 -2.98 10.23 -9.95
CA ARG A 8 -1.84 11.17 -9.95
C ARG A 8 -0.62 10.69 -10.75
N LEU A 9 -0.62 9.42 -11.18
CA LEU A 9 0.43 8.82 -11.99
C LEU A 9 0.06 8.74 -13.47
N TRP A 10 -1.06 9.36 -13.88
CA TRP A 10 -1.40 9.39 -15.30
C TRP A 10 -0.21 9.91 -16.14
N PRO A 11 0.10 9.31 -17.30
CA PRO A 11 -0.56 8.20 -18.01
C PRO A 11 -0.06 6.80 -17.66
N LEU A 12 0.79 6.63 -16.63
CA LEU A 12 1.27 5.31 -16.19
C LEU A 12 0.12 4.47 -15.65
N SER A 13 -0.76 5.10 -14.82
CA SER A 13 -1.97 4.48 -14.34
C SER A 13 -3.18 4.99 -15.11
N THR A 14 -4.06 4.09 -15.50
CA THR A 14 -5.33 4.33 -16.17
C THR A 14 -6.43 3.47 -15.54
N GLU A 15 -7.68 3.59 -15.99
CA GLU A 15 -8.76 2.70 -15.55
C GLU A 15 -8.56 1.25 -15.99
N GLU A 16 -7.87 1.04 -17.12
CA GLU A 16 -7.53 -0.29 -17.64
C GLU A 16 -6.28 -0.85 -16.96
N ARG A 17 -5.39 0.00 -16.49
CA ARG A 17 -4.15 -0.37 -15.80
C ARG A 17 -4.00 0.45 -14.52
N PRO A 18 -4.71 0.10 -13.42
CA PRO A 18 -4.58 0.79 -12.15
C PRO A 18 -3.19 0.60 -11.53
N LYS A 19 -2.85 1.44 -10.57
CA LYS A 19 -1.50 1.54 -10.00
C LYS A 19 -0.87 0.20 -9.58
N PRO A 20 -1.56 -0.76 -8.93
CA PRO A 20 -0.95 -2.06 -8.60
C PRO A 20 -0.47 -2.86 -9.82
N LEU A 21 -1.02 -2.59 -11.00
CA LEU A 21 -0.70 -3.28 -12.25
C LEU A 21 0.32 -2.52 -13.12
N ILE A 22 0.93 -1.44 -12.59
CA ILE A 22 2.04 -0.76 -13.26
C ILE A 22 3.32 -1.55 -13.03
N SER A 23 4.12 -1.72 -14.10
CA SER A 23 5.51 -2.16 -14.02
C SER A 23 6.43 -0.94 -14.14
N LEU A 24 7.34 -0.78 -13.19
CA LEU A 24 8.29 0.34 -13.19
C LEU A 24 9.59 0.02 -13.93
N ASN A 25 9.89 -1.24 -14.11
CA ASN A 25 11.14 -1.73 -14.73
C ASN A 25 10.88 -2.62 -15.96
N GLY A 26 9.63 -2.71 -16.42
CA GLY A 26 9.22 -3.55 -17.53
C GLY A 26 9.21 -5.06 -17.25
N GLN A 27 9.48 -5.50 -16.03
CA GLN A 27 9.55 -6.92 -15.67
C GLN A 27 8.35 -7.38 -14.85
N GLN A 28 8.14 -6.78 -13.69
CA GLN A 28 7.07 -7.15 -12.74
C GLN A 28 6.23 -5.95 -12.38
N THR A 29 4.94 -6.18 -12.14
CA THR A 29 4.01 -5.19 -11.63
C THR A 29 4.24 -4.96 -10.12
N LEU A 30 3.75 -3.85 -9.59
CA LEU A 30 3.80 -3.58 -8.14
C LEU A 30 3.05 -4.64 -7.33
N LEU A 31 1.97 -5.21 -7.90
CA LEU A 31 1.21 -6.30 -7.30
C LEU A 31 2.04 -7.59 -7.23
N GLU A 32 2.72 -7.97 -8.32
CA GLU A 32 3.62 -9.13 -8.34
C GLU A 32 4.76 -8.96 -7.34
N ASP A 33 5.42 -7.78 -7.32
CA ASP A 33 6.45 -7.46 -6.33
C ASP A 33 5.93 -7.58 -4.89
N THR A 34 4.68 -7.15 -4.64
CA THR A 34 4.07 -7.24 -3.31
C THR A 34 3.80 -8.68 -2.88
N VAL A 35 3.33 -9.52 -3.79
CA VAL A 35 3.12 -10.95 -3.51
C VAL A 35 4.46 -11.65 -3.32
N GLN A 36 5.43 -11.39 -4.20
CA GLN A 36 6.72 -12.07 -4.20
C GLN A 36 7.54 -11.76 -2.95
N ARG A 37 7.46 -10.55 -2.40
CA ARG A 37 8.16 -10.20 -1.14
C ARG A 37 7.64 -10.94 0.09
N LEU A 38 6.49 -11.60 0.02
CA LEU A 38 5.95 -12.42 1.11
C LEU A 38 6.57 -13.83 1.13
N PHE A 39 7.15 -14.29 0.03
CA PHE A 39 7.83 -15.59 0.02
C PHE A 39 9.27 -15.48 0.56
N PRO A 40 9.75 -16.44 1.34
CA PRO A 40 9.10 -17.71 1.71
C PRO A 40 8.29 -17.67 3.02
N LEU A 41 7.96 -16.50 3.60
CA LEU A 41 7.20 -16.42 4.87
C LEU A 41 5.82 -17.07 4.76
N LEU A 42 5.18 -16.94 3.59
CA LEU A 42 3.85 -17.48 3.32
C LEU A 42 3.89 -18.39 2.10
N ASN A 43 3.02 -19.40 2.09
CA ASN A 43 2.70 -20.18 0.90
C ASN A 43 1.63 -19.47 0.07
N ALA A 44 1.55 -19.78 -1.23
CA ALA A 44 0.59 -19.15 -2.15
C ALA A 44 -0.87 -19.33 -1.71
N GLU A 45 -1.21 -20.47 -1.10
CA GLU A 45 -2.55 -20.78 -0.57
C GLU A 45 -3.00 -19.84 0.55
N ASN A 46 -2.05 -19.16 1.19
CA ASN A 46 -2.29 -18.21 2.30
C ASN A 46 -2.22 -16.74 1.86
N VAL A 47 -2.04 -16.47 0.58
CA VAL A 47 -2.03 -15.12 0.02
C VAL A 47 -3.36 -14.84 -0.65
N PHE A 48 -4.03 -13.76 -0.24
CA PHE A 48 -5.29 -13.30 -0.79
C PHE A 48 -5.10 -11.92 -1.44
N VAL A 49 -5.66 -11.73 -2.63
CA VAL A 49 -5.71 -10.44 -3.31
C VAL A 49 -7.15 -9.99 -3.38
N ILE A 50 -7.43 -8.80 -2.84
CA ILE A 50 -8.76 -8.18 -2.92
C ILE A 50 -8.64 -6.92 -3.77
N THR A 51 -9.42 -6.84 -4.85
CA THR A 51 -9.37 -5.77 -5.84
C THR A 51 -10.73 -5.61 -6.53
N ASP A 52 -10.87 -4.67 -7.46
CA ASP A 52 -12.07 -4.57 -8.30
C ASP A 52 -12.13 -5.69 -9.37
N GLU A 53 -13.32 -5.88 -9.95
CA GLU A 53 -13.59 -6.98 -10.88
C GLU A 53 -12.65 -6.99 -12.10
N LYS A 54 -12.37 -5.83 -12.71
CA LYS A 54 -11.47 -5.75 -13.87
C LYS A 54 -10.04 -6.10 -13.50
N SER A 55 -9.56 -5.57 -12.39
CA SER A 55 -8.22 -5.86 -11.89
C SER A 55 -8.08 -7.31 -11.42
N ALA A 56 -9.15 -7.94 -10.94
CA ALA A 56 -9.14 -9.35 -10.54
C ALA A 56 -8.88 -10.28 -11.74
N VAL A 57 -9.43 -9.97 -12.92
CA VAL A 57 -9.14 -10.73 -14.15
C VAL A 57 -7.64 -10.69 -14.45
N GLN A 58 -7.06 -9.48 -14.50
CA GLN A 58 -5.62 -9.31 -14.77
C GLN A 58 -4.73 -9.95 -13.68
N ALA A 59 -5.14 -9.84 -12.41
CA ALA A 59 -4.41 -10.46 -11.30
C ALA A 59 -4.37 -12.00 -11.42
N ARG A 60 -5.44 -12.64 -11.90
CA ARG A 60 -5.44 -14.10 -12.17
C ARG A 60 -4.50 -14.51 -13.28
N GLU A 61 -4.27 -13.64 -14.26
CA GLU A 61 -3.35 -13.92 -15.38
C GLU A 61 -1.88 -13.81 -14.96
N ILE A 62 -1.54 -12.88 -14.05
CA ILE A 62 -0.15 -12.58 -13.70
C ILE A 62 0.32 -13.24 -12.40
N LEU A 63 -0.60 -13.61 -11.48
CA LEU A 63 -0.24 -14.18 -10.18
C LEU A 63 -0.40 -15.70 -10.18
N MET A 64 0.61 -16.39 -9.66
CA MET A 64 0.55 -17.83 -9.41
C MET A 64 -0.10 -18.13 -8.04
N LEU A 65 -1.35 -17.69 -7.86
CA LEU A 65 -2.16 -17.91 -6.65
C LEU A 65 -3.38 -18.75 -6.99
N PRO A 66 -3.98 -19.47 -6.01
CA PRO A 66 -5.28 -20.11 -6.20
C PRO A 66 -6.34 -19.10 -6.66
N GLU A 67 -7.17 -19.47 -7.64
CA GLU A 67 -8.18 -18.56 -8.21
C GLU A 67 -9.14 -18.01 -7.16
N GLU A 68 -9.55 -18.86 -6.20
CA GLU A 68 -10.42 -18.51 -5.09
C GLU A 68 -9.80 -17.50 -4.11
N ASN A 69 -8.50 -17.29 -4.16
CA ASN A 69 -7.79 -16.30 -3.34
C ASN A 69 -7.74 -14.90 -4.01
N ILE A 70 -8.17 -14.79 -5.27
CA ILE A 70 -8.29 -13.51 -5.97
C ILE A 70 -9.76 -13.07 -5.95
N ILE A 71 -10.07 -12.17 -5.03
CA ILE A 71 -11.42 -11.77 -4.65
C ILE A 71 -11.75 -10.44 -5.31
N ALA A 72 -12.87 -10.40 -6.02
CA ALA A 72 -13.39 -9.19 -6.64
C ALA A 72 -14.37 -8.47 -5.71
N GLU A 73 -14.08 -7.21 -5.35
CA GLU A 73 -15.05 -6.32 -4.73
C GLU A 73 -16.03 -5.81 -5.79
N PRO A 74 -17.35 -5.85 -5.56
CA PRO A 74 -18.34 -5.38 -6.53
C PRO A 74 -18.29 -3.85 -6.71
N CYS A 75 -17.79 -3.13 -5.71
CA CYS A 75 -17.59 -1.67 -5.76
C CYS A 75 -16.54 -1.23 -4.73
N ARG A 76 -15.97 -0.04 -4.90
CA ARG A 76 -14.96 0.51 -3.99
C ARG A 76 -15.60 1.14 -2.76
N ARG A 77 -15.31 0.59 -1.58
CA ARG A 77 -15.80 1.07 -0.28
C ARG A 77 -14.69 1.45 0.71
N ASN A 78 -13.46 1.72 0.21
CA ASN A 78 -12.28 2.02 1.03
C ASN A 78 -11.79 0.78 1.82
N THR A 79 -10.84 0.95 2.72
CA THR A 79 -10.07 -0.16 3.31
C THR A 79 -10.80 -0.94 4.40
N ALA A 80 -11.71 -0.33 5.17
CA ALA A 80 -12.38 -1.06 6.25
C ALA A 80 -13.32 -2.17 5.74
N PRO A 81 -14.20 -1.96 4.74
CA PRO A 81 -15.00 -3.05 4.18
C PRO A 81 -14.16 -4.13 3.48
N CYS A 82 -13.06 -3.74 2.81
CA CYS A 82 -12.10 -4.67 2.22
C CYS A 82 -11.51 -5.61 3.29
N ILE A 83 -11.05 -5.06 4.41
CA ILE A 83 -10.48 -5.82 5.53
C ILE A 83 -11.55 -6.66 6.23
N ALA A 84 -12.78 -6.14 6.38
CA ALA A 84 -13.90 -6.89 6.92
C ALA A 84 -14.23 -8.13 6.08
N LEU A 85 -14.24 -7.98 4.75
CA LEU A 85 -14.43 -9.10 3.82
C LEU A 85 -13.28 -10.12 3.95
N ALA A 86 -12.02 -9.64 3.96
CA ALA A 86 -10.85 -10.50 4.17
C ALA A 86 -10.95 -11.29 5.48
N ALA A 87 -11.30 -10.62 6.59
CA ALA A 87 -11.46 -11.24 7.90
C ALA A 87 -12.54 -12.32 7.88
N ALA A 88 -13.70 -12.06 7.26
CA ALA A 88 -14.77 -13.03 7.13
C ALA A 88 -14.33 -14.29 6.35
N LEU A 89 -13.65 -14.11 5.23
CA LEU A 89 -13.23 -15.22 4.37
C LEU A 89 -12.09 -16.04 4.99
N ILE A 90 -11.11 -15.38 5.61
CA ILE A 90 -9.99 -16.04 6.28
C ILE A 90 -10.48 -16.81 7.49
N ARG A 91 -11.38 -16.22 8.31
CA ARG A 91 -11.98 -16.89 9.47
C ARG A 91 -12.67 -18.21 9.12
N ARG A 92 -13.30 -18.30 7.94
CA ARG A 92 -13.89 -19.56 7.44
C ARG A 92 -12.86 -20.66 7.20
N LYS A 93 -11.63 -20.28 6.84
CA LYS A 93 -10.52 -21.23 6.62
C LYS A 93 -9.78 -21.56 7.92
N CYS A 94 -9.53 -20.54 8.75
CA CYS A 94 -8.79 -20.66 10.01
C CYS A 94 -9.20 -19.54 10.99
N GLU A 95 -9.84 -19.90 12.08
CA GLU A 95 -10.34 -18.93 13.08
C GLU A 95 -9.22 -18.23 13.85
N ASP A 96 -8.12 -18.92 14.09
CA ASP A 96 -6.93 -18.39 14.80
C ASP A 96 -5.86 -17.80 13.86
N ALA A 97 -6.21 -17.54 12.59
CA ALA A 97 -5.26 -17.01 11.64
C ALA A 97 -4.74 -15.62 12.05
N THR A 98 -3.44 -15.38 11.80
CA THR A 98 -2.86 -14.04 11.81
C THR A 98 -2.95 -13.46 10.40
N MET A 99 -3.56 -12.29 10.28
CA MET A 99 -3.68 -11.55 9.03
C MET A 99 -2.55 -10.53 8.90
N ILE A 100 -1.92 -10.52 7.73
CA ILE A 100 -1.00 -9.46 7.29
C ILE A 100 -1.70 -8.69 6.18
N ILE A 101 -1.97 -7.42 6.41
CA ILE A 101 -2.66 -6.55 5.45
C ILE A 101 -1.65 -5.65 4.78
N LEU A 102 -1.59 -5.69 3.47
CA LEU A 102 -0.64 -4.91 2.65
C LEU A 102 -1.37 -4.13 1.56
N PRO A 103 -1.00 -2.85 1.33
CA PRO A 103 -1.22 -2.21 0.04
C PRO A 103 -0.40 -2.92 -1.04
N ALA A 104 -0.97 -3.06 -2.24
CA ALA A 104 -0.35 -3.80 -3.34
C ALA A 104 0.47 -2.93 -4.31
N ASP A 105 0.74 -1.69 -3.93
CA ASP A 105 1.27 -0.65 -4.82
C ASP A 105 2.40 0.17 -4.20
N HIS A 106 3.02 -0.36 -3.14
CA HIS A 106 4.14 0.27 -2.45
C HIS A 106 5.49 -0.37 -2.81
N ARG A 107 6.53 0.46 -2.89
CA ARG A 107 7.91 -0.01 -2.98
C ARG A 107 8.51 -0.18 -1.59
N ILE A 108 9.12 -1.35 -1.35
CA ILE A 108 9.75 -1.70 -0.08
C ILE A 108 11.11 -2.34 -0.35
N THR A 109 12.17 -1.82 0.28
CA THR A 109 13.54 -2.32 0.14
C THR A 109 14.37 -2.09 1.40
N PRO A 110 15.27 -2.99 1.78
CA PRO A 110 15.43 -4.35 1.26
C PRO A 110 14.35 -5.29 1.79
N VAL A 111 13.92 -6.25 0.96
CA VAL A 111 12.85 -7.22 1.30
C VAL A 111 13.14 -7.99 2.58
N LYS A 112 14.40 -8.37 2.81
CA LYS A 112 14.79 -9.12 4.01
C LYS A 112 14.45 -8.38 5.31
N ARG A 113 14.71 -7.07 5.38
CA ARG A 113 14.37 -6.26 6.56
C ARG A 113 12.87 -6.17 6.78
N PHE A 114 12.12 -6.01 5.70
CA PHE A 114 10.66 -6.04 5.76
C PHE A 114 10.13 -7.37 6.32
N GLN A 115 10.69 -8.50 5.88
CA GLN A 115 10.30 -9.82 6.37
C GLN A 115 10.65 -10.01 7.86
N GLU A 116 11.81 -9.53 8.30
CA GLU A 116 12.22 -9.53 9.72
C GLU A 116 11.22 -8.71 10.56
N ASP A 117 10.86 -7.50 10.13
CA ASP A 117 9.89 -6.66 10.83
C ASP A 117 8.47 -7.29 10.84
N LEU A 118 8.07 -8.00 9.77
CA LEU A 118 6.81 -8.73 9.74
C LEU A 118 6.77 -9.87 10.77
N ILE A 119 7.88 -10.59 10.96
CA ILE A 119 7.98 -11.64 11.98
C ILE A 119 7.75 -11.05 13.37
N ASP A 120 8.40 -9.94 13.70
CA ASP A 120 8.20 -9.25 14.98
C ASP A 120 6.72 -8.82 15.16
N CYS A 121 6.09 -8.33 14.08
CA CYS A 121 4.67 -7.96 14.11
C CYS A 121 3.74 -9.17 14.30
N ILE A 122 4.05 -10.32 13.67
CA ILE A 122 3.29 -11.57 13.82
C ILE A 122 3.36 -12.05 15.28
N GLU A 123 4.55 -12.04 15.87
CA GLU A 123 4.74 -12.41 17.29
C GLU A 123 3.95 -11.45 18.22
N GLN A 124 4.05 -10.15 17.97
CA GLN A 124 3.32 -9.15 18.76
C GLN A 124 1.80 -9.30 18.64
N ALA A 125 1.28 -9.64 17.45
CA ALA A 125 -0.16 -9.83 17.20
C ALA A 125 -0.77 -10.97 18.05
N GLN A 126 0.04 -11.98 18.46
CA GLN A 126 -0.41 -13.06 19.33
C GLN A 126 -0.86 -12.56 20.71
N ASN A 127 -0.41 -11.37 21.12
CA ASN A 127 -0.81 -10.74 22.37
C ASN A 127 -2.16 -9.98 22.29
N GLY A 128 -2.93 -10.17 21.22
CA GLY A 128 -4.23 -9.52 21.02
C GLY A 128 -4.13 -8.04 20.66
N THR A 129 -3.02 -7.62 20.04
CA THR A 129 -2.80 -6.24 19.61
C THR A 129 -3.14 -6.03 18.14
N LEU A 130 -3.49 -4.81 17.79
CA LEU A 130 -3.54 -4.30 16.41
C LEU A 130 -2.17 -3.70 16.10
N THR A 131 -1.32 -4.47 15.41
CA THR A 131 0.05 -4.04 15.12
C THR A 131 0.12 -3.35 13.77
N ILE A 132 0.84 -2.23 13.72
CA ILE A 132 1.04 -1.41 12.51
C ILE A 132 2.53 -1.14 12.30
N LEU A 133 2.99 -1.08 11.05
CA LEU A 133 4.34 -0.64 10.70
C LEU A 133 4.39 0.88 10.53
N GLY A 134 5.34 1.51 11.22
CA GLY A 134 5.57 2.95 11.17
C GLY A 134 6.93 3.28 10.56
N VAL A 135 6.96 4.17 9.58
CA VAL A 135 8.17 4.61 8.88
C VAL A 135 8.61 5.98 9.40
N THR A 136 9.89 6.13 9.72
CA THR A 136 10.44 7.42 10.16
C THR A 136 10.30 8.47 9.06
N PRO A 137 9.65 9.63 9.33
CA PRO A 137 9.49 10.70 8.36
C PRO A 137 10.83 11.32 7.93
N ASP A 138 11.00 11.57 6.64
CA ASP A 138 12.11 12.34 6.08
C ASP A 138 11.66 13.72 5.57
N LYS A 139 10.34 13.97 5.49
CA LYS A 139 9.72 15.22 5.06
C LYS A 139 8.33 15.40 5.72
N PRO A 140 7.81 16.64 5.84
CA PRO A 140 6.48 16.88 6.42
C PRO A 140 5.37 16.56 5.42
N ALA A 141 5.15 15.26 5.15
CA ALA A 141 4.17 14.79 4.18
C ALA A 141 2.74 14.93 4.72
N THR A 142 1.88 15.64 4.00
CA THR A 142 0.46 15.82 4.33
C THR A 142 -0.44 14.72 3.73
N GLY A 143 0.13 13.85 2.90
CA GLY A 143 -0.59 12.74 2.26
C GLY A 143 -0.65 11.47 3.08
N TYR A 144 0.06 11.39 4.21
CA TYR A 144 0.18 10.19 5.05
C TYR A 144 -0.46 10.38 6.41
N GLY A 145 -0.87 9.29 7.04
CA GLY A 145 -1.20 9.25 8.45
C GLY A 145 0.07 9.28 9.30
N TYR A 146 -0.01 9.83 10.51
CA TYR A 146 1.06 9.87 11.49
C TYR A 146 0.67 9.12 12.75
N ILE A 147 1.61 8.33 13.27
CA ILE A 147 1.47 7.49 14.45
C ILE A 147 2.38 8.05 15.53
N ASN A 148 1.83 8.52 16.66
CA ASN A 148 2.62 8.92 17.82
C ASN A 148 3.04 7.67 18.60
N ALA A 149 4.33 7.35 18.56
CA ALA A 149 4.94 6.26 19.31
C ALA A 149 5.13 6.67 20.77
N GLY A 150 4.56 5.89 21.69
CA GLY A 150 4.61 6.10 23.13
C GLY A 150 5.64 5.23 23.83
N GLU A 151 5.20 4.52 24.87
CA GLU A 151 6.03 3.63 25.67
C GLU A 151 6.64 2.50 24.81
N LYS A 152 7.96 2.32 24.92
CA LYS A 152 8.67 1.20 24.30
C LYS A 152 8.37 -0.10 25.04
N ILE A 153 7.88 -1.11 24.32
CA ILE A 153 7.49 -2.41 24.88
C ILE A 153 8.38 -3.57 24.42
N GLY A 154 9.25 -3.31 23.43
CA GLY A 154 10.17 -4.31 22.88
C GLY A 154 11.14 -3.70 21.87
N PRO A 155 12.00 -4.51 21.21
CA PRO A 155 12.91 -4.02 20.17
C PRO A 155 12.13 -3.43 18.97
N GLY A 156 12.16 -2.10 18.83
CA GLY A 156 11.43 -1.38 17.79
C GLY A 156 9.90 -1.43 17.92
N LEU A 157 9.36 -1.88 19.07
CA LEU A 157 7.93 -1.97 19.33
C LEU A 157 7.51 -0.95 20.39
N TYR A 158 6.43 -0.22 20.13
CA TYR A 158 5.94 0.85 20.99
C TYR A 158 4.41 0.85 21.05
N LYS A 159 3.85 1.21 22.21
CA LYS A 159 2.42 1.52 22.31
C LYS A 159 2.11 2.75 21.45
N VAL A 160 0.94 2.82 20.86
CA VAL A 160 0.49 4.01 20.13
C VAL A 160 -0.27 4.92 21.09
N ASN A 161 0.18 6.18 21.22
CA ASN A 161 -0.50 7.19 22.01
C ASN A 161 -1.60 7.89 21.20
N ALA A 162 -1.37 8.13 19.92
CA ALA A 162 -2.31 8.79 19.03
C ALA A 162 -2.07 8.39 17.58
N PHE A 163 -3.12 8.45 16.79
CA PHE A 163 -3.09 8.27 15.35
C PHE A 163 -3.75 9.51 14.71
N LYS A 164 -3.12 10.09 13.69
CA LYS A 164 -3.65 11.24 12.99
C LYS A 164 -3.53 11.07 11.48
N GLU A 165 -4.67 10.94 10.83
CA GLU A 165 -4.73 10.77 9.38
C GLU A 165 -4.61 12.13 8.67
N LYS A 166 -3.63 12.25 7.77
CA LYS A 166 -3.41 13.38 6.85
C LYS A 166 -3.50 14.76 7.50
N PRO A 167 -2.53 15.12 8.37
CA PRO A 167 -2.49 16.43 9.00
C PRO A 167 -2.21 17.55 7.97
N ASP A 168 -2.46 18.80 8.36
CA ASP A 168 -1.94 19.93 7.61
C ASP A 168 -0.41 20.05 7.69
N PHE A 169 0.17 20.93 6.87
CA PHE A 169 1.62 21.05 6.73
C PHE A 169 2.30 21.49 8.03
N GLU A 170 1.73 22.43 8.76
CA GLU A 170 2.26 22.94 10.03
C GLU A 170 2.27 21.83 11.08
N THR A 171 1.20 21.09 11.20
CA THR A 171 1.10 19.92 12.09
C THR A 171 2.11 18.84 11.69
N ALA A 172 2.26 18.55 10.39
CA ALA A 172 3.24 17.57 9.90
C ALA A 172 4.68 17.98 10.22
N GLN A 173 5.01 19.28 10.11
CA GLN A 173 6.33 19.82 10.53
C GLN A 173 6.56 19.61 12.03
N HIS A 174 5.57 19.90 12.86
CA HIS A 174 5.64 19.67 14.30
C HIS A 174 5.90 18.20 14.64
N TYR A 175 5.18 17.29 14.01
CA TYR A 175 5.36 15.85 14.21
C TYR A 175 6.76 15.36 13.84
N MET A 176 7.31 15.92 12.77
CA MET A 176 8.66 15.60 12.34
C MET A 176 9.72 16.13 13.31
N MET A 177 9.53 17.33 13.88
CA MET A 177 10.42 17.92 14.88
C MET A 177 10.38 17.20 16.23
N ASP A 178 9.22 16.70 16.64
CA ASP A 178 9.03 15.91 17.86
C ASP A 178 9.86 14.60 17.83
N GLY A 179 9.98 13.97 16.64
CA GLY A 179 10.75 12.74 16.44
C GLY A 179 10.07 11.45 16.89
N ASN A 180 8.93 11.54 17.59
CA ASN A 180 8.15 10.38 18.07
C ASN A 180 6.98 10.04 17.14
N TYR A 181 6.83 10.74 16.03
CA TYR A 181 5.80 10.49 15.04
C TYR A 181 6.36 9.79 13.82
N TRP A 182 5.72 8.69 13.42
CA TRP A 182 6.08 7.91 12.24
C TRP A 182 4.94 7.88 11.23
N TRP A 183 5.28 7.77 9.95
CA TRP A 183 4.27 7.61 8.91
C TRP A 183 3.59 6.25 9.01
N ASN A 184 2.27 6.25 8.90
CA ASN A 184 1.49 5.05 8.65
C ASN A 184 1.74 4.58 7.21
N CYS A 185 2.41 3.45 7.05
CA CYS A 185 2.63 2.87 5.73
C CYS A 185 1.48 1.94 5.26
N GLY A 186 0.39 1.86 6.03
CA GLY A 186 -0.79 1.06 5.67
C GLY A 186 -0.58 -0.45 5.75
N ILE A 187 0.45 -0.90 6.48
CA ILE A 187 0.75 -2.32 6.70
C ILE A 187 0.35 -2.68 8.11
N PHE A 188 -0.58 -3.64 8.23
CA PHE A 188 -1.14 -4.03 9.52
C PHE A 188 -0.99 -5.53 9.74
N VAL A 189 -0.81 -5.93 11.00
CA VAL A 189 -0.74 -7.34 11.41
C VAL A 189 -1.56 -7.54 12.67
N TRP A 190 -2.48 -8.48 12.64
CA TRP A 190 -3.35 -8.83 13.76
C TRP A 190 -3.92 -10.24 13.62
N GLN A 191 -4.42 -10.80 14.71
CA GLN A 191 -5.23 -12.01 14.61
C GLN A 191 -6.64 -11.69 14.09
N VAL A 192 -7.23 -12.61 13.33
CA VAL A 192 -8.61 -12.49 12.83
C VAL A 192 -9.58 -12.17 13.95
N LYS A 193 -9.46 -12.87 15.11
CA LYS A 193 -10.31 -12.63 16.27
C LYS A 193 -10.14 -11.21 16.84
N THR A 194 -8.89 -10.68 16.87
CA THR A 194 -8.62 -9.34 17.40
C THR A 194 -9.25 -8.25 16.54
N ILE A 195 -9.11 -8.33 15.21
CA ILE A 195 -9.74 -7.33 14.33
C ILE A 195 -11.26 -7.49 14.27
N THR A 196 -11.79 -8.70 14.34
CA THR A 196 -13.24 -8.94 14.40
C THR A 196 -13.85 -8.32 15.66
N GLU A 197 -13.17 -8.45 16.79
CA GLU A 197 -13.60 -7.81 18.05
C GLU A 197 -13.50 -6.28 17.98
N ALA A 198 -12.46 -5.75 17.34
CA ALA A 198 -12.34 -4.31 17.09
C ALA A 198 -13.48 -3.79 16.21
N PHE A 199 -13.87 -4.51 15.14
CA PHE A 199 -15.05 -4.18 14.36
C PHE A 199 -16.34 -4.24 15.22
N ARG A 200 -16.48 -5.24 16.08
CA ARG A 200 -17.64 -5.31 17.00
C ARG A 200 -17.75 -4.08 17.88
N LYS A 201 -16.61 -3.62 18.43
CA LYS A 201 -16.56 -2.48 19.35
C LYS A 201 -16.73 -1.13 18.65
N TYR A 202 -16.08 -0.92 17.50
CA TYR A 202 -15.93 0.40 16.89
C TYR A 202 -16.71 0.61 15.57
N SER A 203 -17.14 -0.47 14.93
CA SER A 203 -17.90 -0.46 13.67
C SER A 203 -18.89 -1.62 13.59
N PRO A 204 -19.95 -1.61 14.44
CA PRO A 204 -20.91 -2.74 14.56
C PRO A 204 -21.55 -3.14 13.23
N ALA A 205 -21.83 -2.18 12.35
CA ALA A 205 -22.41 -2.48 11.03
C ALA A 205 -21.49 -3.34 10.14
N LEU A 206 -20.17 -3.11 10.19
CA LEU A 206 -19.21 -3.96 9.48
C LEU A 206 -19.00 -5.30 10.21
N TYR A 207 -19.09 -5.32 11.52
CA TYR A 207 -19.07 -6.58 12.28
C TYR A 207 -20.23 -7.50 11.88
N GLU A 208 -21.45 -6.99 11.74
CA GLU A 208 -22.60 -7.77 11.25
C GLU A 208 -22.35 -8.36 9.87
N LYS A 209 -21.65 -7.62 8.99
CA LYS A 209 -21.23 -8.14 7.69
C LYS A 209 -20.20 -9.27 7.81
N ILE A 210 -19.19 -9.10 8.68
CA ILE A 210 -18.19 -10.15 8.95
C ILE A 210 -18.88 -11.44 9.40
N GLU A 211 -19.84 -11.36 10.33
CA GLU A 211 -20.59 -12.51 10.81
C GLU A 211 -21.41 -13.18 9.68
N ALA A 212 -22.14 -12.37 8.92
CA ALA A 212 -22.98 -12.86 7.84
C ALA A 212 -22.15 -13.52 6.72
N TRP A 213 -21.10 -12.86 6.25
CA TRP A 213 -20.20 -13.36 5.21
C TRP A 213 -19.41 -14.59 5.72
N GLY A 214 -18.95 -14.54 6.98
CA GLY A 214 -18.31 -15.68 7.64
C GLY A 214 -19.20 -16.92 7.72
N ALA A 215 -20.51 -16.74 7.93
CA ALA A 215 -21.51 -17.80 7.92
C ALA A 215 -21.90 -18.28 6.49
N GLY A 216 -21.29 -17.73 5.44
CA GLY A 216 -21.51 -18.16 4.06
C GLY A 216 -22.51 -17.32 3.25
N ARG A 217 -23.00 -16.20 3.80
CA ARG A 217 -23.78 -15.25 3.01
C ARG A 217 -22.93 -14.68 1.86
N ASP A 218 -23.52 -14.58 0.70
CA ASP A 218 -22.88 -14.02 -0.48
C ASP A 218 -22.66 -12.50 -0.30
N TYR A 219 -21.39 -12.09 -0.24
CA TYR A 219 -20.99 -10.70 -0.03
C TYR A 219 -21.36 -9.81 -1.24
N LEU A 220 -21.46 -10.34 -2.44
CA LEU A 220 -21.82 -9.58 -3.64
C LEU A 220 -23.18 -8.91 -3.53
N LYS A 221 -24.09 -9.46 -2.68
CA LYS A 221 -25.46 -8.95 -2.52
C LYS A 221 -25.57 -7.70 -1.64
N ASP A 222 -24.57 -7.46 -0.80
CA ASP A 222 -24.71 -6.40 0.20
C ASP A 222 -23.41 -5.62 0.51
N PHE A 223 -22.32 -5.91 -0.18
CA PHE A 223 -21.07 -5.15 -0.03
C PHE A 223 -21.23 -3.67 -0.37
N GLU A 224 -22.06 -3.34 -1.35
CA GLU A 224 -22.35 -1.96 -1.74
C GLU A 224 -23.07 -1.13 -0.66
N THR A 225 -23.71 -1.80 0.31
CA THR A 225 -24.36 -1.14 1.45
C THR A 225 -23.37 -0.77 2.56
N CYS A 226 -22.12 -1.23 2.49
CA CYS A 226 -21.10 -0.85 3.47
C CYS A 226 -20.77 0.63 3.40
N GLU A 227 -20.53 1.24 4.55
CA GLU A 227 -20.02 2.61 4.63
C GLU A 227 -18.66 2.72 3.93
N LYS A 228 -18.45 3.78 3.17
CA LYS A 228 -17.17 4.07 2.53
C LYS A 228 -16.21 4.71 3.53
N ILE A 229 -15.49 3.91 4.29
CA ILE A 229 -14.59 4.36 5.36
C ILE A 229 -13.26 3.61 5.34
N SER A 230 -12.15 4.27 5.70
CA SER A 230 -10.87 3.60 5.86
C SER A 230 -10.78 2.88 7.21
N ILE A 231 -9.91 1.89 7.29
CA ILE A 231 -9.61 1.17 8.54
C ILE A 231 -9.04 2.10 9.61
N ASP A 232 -8.33 3.13 9.16
CA ASP A 232 -7.74 4.15 10.02
C ASP A 232 -8.82 4.86 10.83
N TYR A 233 -9.82 5.43 10.16
CA TYR A 233 -10.97 6.10 10.81
C TYR A 233 -11.94 5.13 11.48
N ALA A 234 -12.15 3.94 10.92
CA ALA A 234 -13.10 2.99 11.47
C ALA A 234 -12.61 2.40 12.80
N ILE A 235 -11.31 2.08 12.89
CA ILE A 235 -10.72 1.29 13.97
C ILE A 235 -9.48 1.96 14.57
N MET A 236 -8.43 2.26 13.76
CA MET A 236 -7.09 2.55 14.28
C MET A 236 -7.02 3.83 15.13
N GLU A 237 -7.79 4.87 14.80
CA GLU A 237 -7.87 6.10 15.61
C GLU A 237 -8.64 5.91 16.94
N LYS A 238 -9.40 4.82 17.08
CA LYS A 238 -10.29 4.58 18.23
C LYS A 238 -9.79 3.49 19.15
N ALA A 239 -8.95 2.60 18.63
CA ALA A 239 -8.52 1.41 19.35
C ALA A 239 -7.44 1.75 20.38
N ASP A 240 -7.54 1.13 21.57
CA ASP A 240 -6.65 1.32 22.71
C ASP A 240 -5.53 0.25 22.81
N ASN A 241 -5.58 -0.77 21.95
CA ASN A 241 -4.61 -1.88 21.88
C ASN A 241 -3.72 -1.82 20.64
N VAL A 242 -3.45 -0.62 20.12
CA VAL A 242 -2.59 -0.45 18.95
C VAL A 242 -1.12 -0.42 19.36
N VAL A 243 -0.30 -1.18 18.63
CA VAL A 243 1.17 -1.22 18.77
C VAL A 243 1.80 -0.86 17.43
N VAL A 244 2.83 -0.02 17.44
CA VAL A 244 3.60 0.30 16.25
C VAL A 244 4.96 -0.37 16.30
N LYS A 245 5.34 -1.04 15.21
CA LYS A 245 6.71 -1.49 14.93
C LYS A 245 7.40 -0.47 14.05
N GLN A 246 8.55 0.04 14.52
CA GLN A 246 9.39 0.91 13.69
C GLN A 246 9.97 0.12 12.53
N ALA A 247 9.71 0.57 11.30
CA ALA A 247 10.21 -0.05 10.09
C ALA A 247 11.73 0.08 9.99
N SER A 248 12.40 -1.03 9.67
CA SER A 248 13.84 -1.09 9.42
C SER A 248 14.20 -1.10 7.92
N PHE A 249 13.20 -0.94 7.06
CA PHE A 249 13.29 -0.89 5.61
C PHE A 249 12.94 0.49 5.05
N GLN A 250 13.31 0.74 3.81
CA GLN A 250 12.88 1.91 3.05
C GLN A 250 11.51 1.65 2.44
N TRP A 251 10.64 2.66 2.49
CA TRP A 251 9.28 2.60 2.01
C TRP A 251 8.94 3.83 1.17
N ASN A 252 8.18 3.61 0.10
CA ASN A 252 7.62 4.68 -0.71
C ASN A 252 6.24 4.22 -1.23
N ASP A 253 5.22 5.07 -1.09
CA ASP A 253 3.87 4.78 -1.56
C ASP A 253 3.71 4.97 -3.08
N LEU A 254 4.72 5.49 -3.77
CA LEU A 254 4.68 5.79 -5.21
C LEU A 254 3.44 6.61 -5.61
N GLY A 255 3.07 7.56 -4.77
CA GLY A 255 1.82 8.32 -4.93
C GLY A 255 1.89 9.45 -5.95
N THR A 256 3.09 9.84 -6.41
CA THR A 256 3.33 10.98 -7.31
C THR A 256 4.47 10.69 -8.28
N LEU A 257 4.59 11.50 -9.35
CA LEU A 257 5.74 11.43 -10.26
C LEU A 257 7.05 11.80 -9.53
N GLY A 258 6.99 12.72 -8.54
CA GLY A 258 8.14 13.04 -7.70
C GLY A 258 8.63 11.82 -6.91
N ALA A 259 7.72 11.01 -6.38
CA ALA A 259 8.08 9.77 -5.71
C ALA A 259 8.73 8.75 -6.66
N LEU A 260 8.30 8.69 -7.93
CA LEU A 260 8.97 7.88 -8.96
C LEU A 260 10.37 8.38 -9.25
N TYR A 261 10.56 9.71 -9.35
CA TYR A 261 11.86 10.31 -9.55
C TYR A 261 12.82 9.98 -8.38
N GLU A 262 12.34 10.08 -7.14
CA GLU A 262 13.13 9.77 -5.95
C GLU A 262 13.70 8.35 -5.96
N ILE A 263 12.91 7.36 -6.41
CA ILE A 263 13.29 5.93 -6.36
C ILE A 263 14.00 5.42 -7.61
N THR A 264 13.93 6.15 -8.73
CA THR A 264 14.55 5.74 -9.99
C THR A 264 16.04 6.10 -9.96
N MET A 265 16.88 5.20 -10.49
CA MET A 265 18.31 5.46 -10.60
C MET A 265 18.57 6.66 -11.51
N LYS A 266 19.47 7.53 -11.09
CA LYS A 266 19.80 8.77 -11.79
C LYS A 266 21.15 8.67 -12.49
N ASP A 267 21.24 9.32 -13.65
CA ASP A 267 22.51 9.57 -14.31
C ASP A 267 23.32 10.71 -13.65
N PHE A 268 24.48 11.08 -14.23
CA PHE A 268 25.33 12.16 -13.70
C PHE A 268 24.68 13.54 -13.76
N HIS A 269 23.63 13.71 -14.56
CA HIS A 269 22.85 14.92 -14.73
C HIS A 269 21.55 14.87 -13.93
N GLU A 270 21.44 13.94 -12.99
CA GLU A 270 20.26 13.71 -12.16
C GLU A 270 19.00 13.37 -12.96
N ASN A 271 19.12 12.91 -14.21
CA ASN A 271 17.96 12.41 -14.94
C ASN A 271 17.61 10.99 -14.46
N ALA A 272 16.37 10.78 -14.07
CA ALA A 272 15.81 9.50 -13.70
C ALA A 272 15.17 8.86 -14.94
N ILE A 273 15.75 7.76 -15.44
CA ILE A 273 15.36 7.17 -16.73
C ILE A 273 14.86 5.74 -16.52
N SER A 274 13.66 5.46 -17.01
CA SER A 274 13.08 4.12 -17.11
C SER A 274 12.45 3.96 -18.49
N SER A 275 13.18 3.33 -19.43
CA SER A 275 12.74 3.16 -20.82
C SER A 275 13.48 1.98 -21.46
N PRO A 276 12.81 1.10 -22.22
CA PRO A 276 13.45 0.14 -23.09
C PRO A 276 13.98 0.79 -24.38
N GLY A 277 13.40 1.95 -24.77
CA GLY A 277 13.79 2.70 -25.97
C GLY A 277 15.05 3.54 -25.77
N LYS A 278 15.57 4.08 -26.86
CA LYS A 278 16.76 4.93 -26.86
C LYS A 278 16.42 6.33 -26.34
N ILE A 279 17.17 6.78 -25.32
CA ILE A 279 17.04 8.14 -24.76
C ILE A 279 18.29 8.93 -25.15
N GLN A 280 18.09 10.11 -25.74
CA GLN A 280 19.14 11.07 -26.08
C GLN A 280 18.91 12.36 -25.32
N LEU A 281 19.89 12.77 -24.53
CA LEU A 281 19.85 13.99 -23.72
C LEU A 281 20.97 14.91 -24.15
N ASP A 282 20.61 16.15 -24.46
CA ASP A 282 21.55 17.22 -24.81
C ASP A 282 21.26 18.42 -23.90
N GLU A 283 22.26 18.82 -23.10
CA GLU A 283 22.15 19.92 -22.10
C GLU A 283 20.84 19.82 -21.26
N SER A 284 20.50 18.60 -20.76
CA SER A 284 19.23 18.32 -20.11
C SER A 284 19.43 17.64 -18.76
N ASP A 285 18.92 18.26 -17.67
CA ASP A 285 19.21 17.90 -16.29
C ASP A 285 17.92 17.70 -15.46
N ARG A 286 18.00 16.85 -14.44
CA ARG A 286 16.96 16.66 -13.40
C ARG A 286 15.58 16.33 -13.97
N ASN A 287 15.52 15.48 -15.01
CA ASN A 287 14.26 15.06 -15.61
C ASN A 287 13.85 13.66 -15.15
N LEU A 288 12.55 13.41 -15.09
CA LEU A 288 11.99 12.07 -15.00
C LEU A 288 11.54 11.64 -16.40
N ILE A 289 12.14 10.60 -16.93
CA ILE A 289 11.80 10.05 -18.26
C ILE A 289 11.33 8.62 -18.08
N PHE A 290 10.07 8.38 -18.37
CA PHE A 290 9.48 7.05 -18.37
C PHE A 290 8.85 6.75 -19.73
N CYS A 291 9.20 5.59 -20.29
CA CYS A 291 8.60 5.10 -21.52
C CYS A 291 8.38 3.58 -21.40
N ASP A 292 7.19 3.09 -21.73
CA ASP A 292 6.86 1.67 -21.62
C ASP A 292 7.04 0.87 -22.93
N ASP A 293 7.54 1.52 -23.99
CA ASP A 293 7.87 0.89 -25.26
C ASP A 293 9.21 1.39 -25.84
N GLU A 294 9.57 0.92 -27.02
CA GLU A 294 10.85 1.24 -27.70
C GLU A 294 10.85 2.63 -28.39
N THR A 295 9.93 3.53 -28.04
CA THR A 295 9.93 4.90 -28.60
C THR A 295 11.25 5.61 -28.28
N GLU A 296 11.91 6.14 -29.33
CA GLU A 296 13.07 7.00 -29.14
C GLU A 296 12.64 8.39 -28.64
N ILE A 297 13.25 8.84 -27.52
CA ILE A 297 12.99 10.16 -26.93
C ILE A 297 14.29 10.97 -26.97
N ARG A 298 14.21 12.18 -27.53
CA ARG A 298 15.31 13.16 -27.51
C ARG A 298 14.86 14.41 -26.78
N LEU A 299 15.63 14.82 -25.77
CA LEU A 299 15.44 16.08 -25.04
C LEU A 299 16.65 16.98 -25.25
N GLU A 300 16.40 18.24 -25.62
CA GLU A 300 17.42 19.27 -25.78
C GLU A 300 17.09 20.48 -24.89
N LYS A 301 18.01 20.82 -23.98
CA LYS A 301 17.89 21.97 -23.08
C LYS A 301 16.62 21.94 -22.23
N ILE A 302 16.27 20.75 -21.71
CA ILE A 302 15.12 20.52 -20.88
C ILE A 302 15.57 20.21 -19.46
N GLU A 303 15.01 20.91 -18.49
CA GLU A 303 15.33 20.74 -17.08
C GLU A 303 14.04 20.62 -16.22
N ASN A 304 14.13 19.85 -15.14
CA ASN A 304 13.07 19.72 -14.13
C ASN A 304 11.69 19.34 -14.73
N CYS A 305 11.70 18.48 -15.74
CA CYS A 305 10.50 18.01 -16.41
C CYS A 305 10.27 16.52 -16.20
N ALA A 306 9.00 16.12 -16.11
CA ALA A 306 8.61 14.71 -16.29
C ALA A 306 8.11 14.51 -17.73
N VAL A 307 8.69 13.55 -18.41
CA VAL A 307 8.31 13.07 -19.75
C VAL A 307 7.85 11.63 -19.59
N ILE A 308 6.55 11.41 -19.59
CA ILE A 308 5.95 10.13 -19.33
C ILE A 308 5.18 9.67 -20.57
N LYS A 309 5.69 8.66 -21.24
CA LYS A 309 5.05 8.03 -22.39
C LYS A 309 4.56 6.64 -21.99
N SER A 310 3.27 6.40 -22.17
CA SER A 310 2.65 5.12 -21.84
C SER A 310 1.52 4.80 -22.81
N GLY A 311 1.64 3.67 -23.50
CA GLY A 311 0.75 3.29 -24.58
C GLY A 311 0.65 4.39 -25.67
N LYS A 312 -0.54 4.94 -25.87
CA LYS A 312 -0.77 6.03 -26.83
C LYS A 312 -0.70 7.43 -26.22
N SER A 313 -0.42 7.52 -24.92
CA SER A 313 -0.47 8.78 -24.16
C SER A 313 0.95 9.29 -23.87
N LEU A 314 1.10 10.61 -23.93
CA LEU A 314 2.32 11.32 -23.56
C LEU A 314 1.96 12.48 -22.63
N LEU A 315 2.62 12.55 -21.49
CA LEU A 315 2.58 13.67 -20.57
C LEU A 315 3.96 14.33 -20.53
N ILE A 316 3.99 15.66 -20.69
CA ILE A 316 5.17 16.48 -20.41
C ILE A 316 4.76 17.55 -19.41
N THR A 317 5.40 17.60 -18.25
CA THR A 317 5.07 18.56 -17.20
C THR A 317 6.30 18.96 -16.41
N SER A 318 6.34 20.22 -15.96
CA SER A 318 7.34 20.75 -15.03
C SER A 318 6.89 20.68 -13.57
N LYS A 319 5.67 20.17 -13.30
CA LYS A 319 5.09 20.02 -11.95
C LYS A 319 4.97 18.53 -11.62
N TRP A 320 5.75 18.07 -10.66
CA TRP A 320 5.80 16.65 -10.26
C TRP A 320 6.38 16.44 -8.84
#